data_c3227418e3f2491e4c5e7bb4f9438741
#
_entry.id   c3227418e3f2491e4c5e7bb4f9438741
#
_cell.length_a   1.000
_cell.length_b   1.000
_cell.length_c   1.000
_cell.angle_alpha   90.00
_cell.angle_beta   90.00
_cell.angle_gamma   90.00
#
_symmetry.space_group_name_H-M   'P 1'
#
loop_
_entity.id
_entity.type
_entity.pdbx_description
1 polymer ?
#
loop_
_entity_poly.entity_id
_entity_poly.type
_entity_poly.pdbx_seq_one_letter_code
_entity_poly.pdbx_strand_id
1 'polypeptide(L)'
;MGQKTHPIGFRLGISKTWRSTWYANRDFPALLREDELLRKYLKARLGHAAIANIVIERKPGKVVVTLHTGRPGVVIGKKGAEVDKLRDELSHLTNKEVGINVEEIKRPELDAQLVADNIAAQLAQRISFRRAMKRAVQSTMRMGAAGIKVKEIGRAHV
;
A
#
# COMPACT_ATOMS: atom_id res chain seq x y z
N MET A 1 -17.53 -14.19 -21.74
CA MET A 1 -16.22 -13.95 -21.08
C MET A 1 -16.16 -14.83 -19.83
N GLY A 2 -15.08 -15.62 -19.64
CA GLY A 2 -14.95 -16.51 -18.49
C GLY A 2 -14.79 -15.76 -17.17
N GLN A 3 -15.26 -16.36 -16.08
CA GLN A 3 -15.06 -15.86 -14.73
C GLN A 3 -13.57 -15.94 -14.38
N LYS A 4 -13.06 -14.90 -13.70
CA LYS A 4 -11.65 -14.81 -13.31
C LYS A 4 -11.53 -14.78 -11.79
N THR A 5 -10.69 -15.64 -11.25
CA THR A 5 -10.38 -15.65 -9.82
C THR A 5 -9.49 -14.44 -9.46
N HIS A 6 -9.70 -13.89 -8.26
CA HIS A 6 -8.84 -12.82 -7.76
C HIS A 6 -7.38 -13.30 -7.64
N PRO A 7 -6.40 -12.62 -8.25
CA PRO A 7 -5.03 -13.14 -8.36
C PRO A 7 -4.33 -13.30 -7.00
N ILE A 8 -4.61 -12.44 -6.03
CA ILE A 8 -4.06 -12.59 -4.67
C ILE A 8 -4.74 -13.75 -3.96
N GLY A 9 -6.08 -13.84 -4.04
CA GLY A 9 -6.85 -14.92 -3.41
C GLY A 9 -6.41 -16.30 -3.90
N PHE A 10 -6.15 -16.44 -5.19
CA PHE A 10 -5.65 -17.69 -5.78
C PHE A 10 -4.27 -18.12 -5.25
N ARG A 11 -3.45 -17.17 -4.79
CA ARG A 11 -2.08 -17.41 -4.33
C ARG A 11 -1.93 -17.40 -2.80
N LEU A 12 -3.00 -17.15 -2.06
CA LEU A 12 -2.97 -17.19 -0.60
C LEU A 12 -2.61 -18.59 -0.09
N GLY A 13 -1.73 -18.64 0.90
CA GLY A 13 -1.24 -19.88 1.48
C GLY A 13 -0.14 -20.60 0.67
N ILE A 14 0.14 -20.20 -0.58
CA ILE A 14 1.20 -20.77 -1.41
C ILE A 14 2.34 -19.77 -1.57
N SER A 15 2.12 -18.66 -2.29
CA SER A 15 3.14 -17.64 -2.56
C SER A 15 2.82 -16.26 -1.99
N LYS A 16 1.64 -16.06 -1.44
CA LYS A 16 1.19 -14.83 -0.80
C LYS A 16 0.60 -15.11 0.57
N THR A 17 0.86 -14.20 1.51
CA THR A 17 0.28 -14.20 2.84
C THR A 17 -0.86 -13.18 2.93
N TRP A 18 -1.62 -13.27 4.01
CA TRP A 18 -2.68 -12.31 4.30
C TRP A 18 -2.08 -10.92 4.62
N ARG A 19 -2.81 -9.88 4.26
CA ARG A 19 -2.46 -8.50 4.62
C ARG A 19 -2.82 -8.14 6.06
N SER A 20 -3.68 -8.93 6.68
CA SER A 20 -4.02 -8.85 8.10
C SER A 20 -3.89 -10.24 8.67
N THR A 21 -3.09 -10.39 9.72
CA THR A 21 -2.80 -11.68 10.38
C THR A 21 -3.28 -11.60 11.81
N TRP A 22 -4.45 -12.19 12.07
CA TRP A 22 -5.07 -12.29 13.39
C TRP A 22 -6.24 -13.29 13.35
N TYR A 23 -6.65 -13.72 14.52
CA TYR A 23 -7.79 -14.59 14.70
C TYR A 23 -8.80 -13.95 15.65
N ALA A 24 -10.09 -14.01 15.31
CA ALA A 24 -11.18 -13.58 16.15
C ALA A 24 -12.47 -14.36 15.82
N ASN A 25 -13.31 -14.58 16.82
CA ASN A 25 -14.63 -15.18 16.66
C ASN A 25 -15.73 -14.11 16.62
N ARG A 26 -16.13 -13.62 17.82
CA ARG A 26 -17.25 -12.66 17.97
C ARG A 26 -16.87 -11.24 17.53
N ASP A 27 -15.61 -10.85 17.74
CA ASP A 27 -15.13 -9.51 17.50
C ASP A 27 -14.63 -9.28 16.06
N PHE A 28 -14.78 -10.31 15.19
CA PHE A 28 -14.31 -10.26 13.82
C PHE A 28 -14.76 -9.01 13.03
N PRO A 29 -16.08 -8.63 13.04
CA PRO A 29 -16.54 -7.45 12.30
C PRO A 29 -15.94 -6.14 12.81
N ALA A 30 -15.74 -6.03 14.12
CA ALA A 30 -15.16 -4.85 14.75
C ALA A 30 -13.68 -4.68 14.36
N LEU A 31 -12.89 -5.76 14.45
CA LEU A 31 -11.48 -5.77 14.09
C LEU A 31 -11.26 -5.53 12.60
N LEU A 32 -12.11 -6.07 11.73
CA LEU A 32 -12.04 -5.84 10.29
C LEU A 32 -12.30 -4.36 9.96
N ARG A 33 -13.29 -3.74 10.61
CA ARG A 33 -13.59 -2.32 10.45
C ARG A 33 -12.41 -1.45 10.92
N GLU A 34 -11.82 -1.79 12.05
CA GLU A 34 -10.63 -1.10 12.58
C GLU A 34 -9.45 -1.21 11.63
N ASP A 35 -9.18 -2.39 11.04
CA ASP A 35 -8.13 -2.55 10.03
C ASP A 35 -8.38 -1.70 8.78
N GLU A 36 -9.62 -1.60 8.34
CA GLU A 36 -9.97 -0.75 7.19
C GLU A 36 -9.77 0.73 7.49
N LEU A 37 -10.15 1.19 8.68
CA LEU A 37 -9.90 2.56 9.14
C LEU A 37 -8.42 2.87 9.20
N LEU A 38 -7.61 1.99 9.79
CA LEU A 38 -6.15 2.13 9.83
C LEU A 38 -5.55 2.24 8.43
N ARG A 39 -5.97 1.38 7.49
CA ARG A 39 -5.48 1.43 6.10
C ARG A 39 -5.87 2.72 5.39
N LYS A 40 -7.11 3.17 5.55
CA LYS A 40 -7.60 4.42 4.96
C LYS A 40 -6.84 5.62 5.53
N TYR A 41 -6.69 5.68 6.84
CA TYR A 41 -5.96 6.74 7.53
C TYR A 41 -4.50 6.81 7.07
N LEU A 42 -3.79 5.69 7.08
CA LEU A 42 -2.40 5.60 6.65
C LEU A 42 -2.20 6.01 5.19
N LYS A 43 -3.07 5.58 4.28
CA LYS A 43 -3.01 5.98 2.88
C LYS A 43 -3.25 7.47 2.68
N ALA A 44 -4.19 8.07 3.43
CA ALA A 44 -4.46 9.49 3.36
C ALA A 44 -3.29 10.32 3.93
N ARG A 45 -2.76 9.92 5.08
CA ARG A 45 -1.68 10.62 5.80
C ARG A 45 -0.33 10.53 5.08
N LEU A 46 -0.03 9.37 4.49
CA LEU A 46 1.24 9.05 3.87
C LEU A 46 1.17 8.94 2.34
N GLY A 47 0.23 9.62 1.69
CA GLY A 47 0.03 9.51 0.24
C GLY A 47 1.27 9.84 -0.61
N HIS A 48 2.20 10.64 -0.07
CA HIS A 48 3.45 11.03 -0.72
C HIS A 48 4.64 10.06 -0.44
N ALA A 49 4.45 9.12 0.47
CA ALA A 49 5.49 8.17 0.89
C ALA A 49 5.63 6.94 -0.01
N ALA A 50 4.83 6.81 -1.08
CA ALA A 50 4.84 5.67 -1.99
C ALA A 50 4.67 4.32 -1.25
N ILE A 51 3.52 4.13 -0.59
CA ILE A 51 3.19 2.91 0.14
C ILE A 51 2.65 1.87 -0.82
N ALA A 52 3.32 0.74 -0.96
CA ALA A 52 2.87 -0.38 -1.76
C ALA A 52 1.91 -1.30 -1.01
N ASN A 53 2.23 -1.62 0.24
CA ASN A 53 1.43 -2.53 1.05
C ASN A 53 1.45 -2.12 2.53
N ILE A 54 0.36 -2.46 3.23
CA ILE A 54 0.20 -2.27 4.67
C ILE A 54 -0.18 -3.63 5.25
N VAL A 55 0.69 -4.21 6.05
CA VAL A 55 0.44 -5.47 6.76
C VAL A 55 0.11 -5.16 8.21
N ILE A 56 -0.95 -5.77 8.73
CA ILE A 56 -1.41 -5.56 10.10
C ILE A 56 -1.37 -6.90 10.83
N GLU A 57 -0.62 -6.96 11.91
CA GLU A 57 -0.58 -8.10 12.81
C GLU A 57 -1.17 -7.70 14.15
N ARG A 58 -2.09 -8.51 14.67
CA ARG A 58 -2.69 -8.27 15.98
C ARG A 58 -2.22 -9.32 16.97
N LYS A 59 -1.64 -8.83 18.03
CA LYS A 59 -1.31 -9.61 19.23
C LYS A 59 -2.21 -9.16 20.38
N PRO A 60 -2.38 -9.95 21.45
CA PRO A 60 -3.13 -9.51 22.62
C PRO A 60 -2.63 -8.15 23.12
N GLY A 61 -3.52 -7.14 23.13
CA GLY A 61 -3.23 -5.78 23.58
C GLY A 61 -2.35 -4.91 22.64
N LYS A 62 -1.79 -5.47 21.56
CA LYS A 62 -0.87 -4.74 20.66
C LYS A 62 -1.20 -4.96 19.20
N VAL A 63 -1.13 -3.88 18.43
CA VAL A 63 -1.27 -3.91 16.97
C VAL A 63 0.07 -3.56 16.34
N VAL A 64 0.59 -4.39 15.46
CA VAL A 64 1.82 -4.12 14.72
C VAL A 64 1.47 -3.83 13.26
N VAL A 65 1.85 -2.66 12.79
CA VAL A 65 1.62 -2.23 11.41
C VAL A 65 2.96 -2.18 10.68
N THR A 66 3.10 -3.01 9.66
CA THR A 66 4.29 -3.01 8.79
C THR A 66 3.96 -2.29 7.48
N LEU A 67 4.71 -1.23 7.19
CA LEU A 67 4.58 -0.39 6.02
C LEU A 67 5.65 -0.72 5.00
N HIS A 68 5.27 -1.31 3.85
CA HIS A 68 6.17 -1.49 2.72
C HIS A 68 6.15 -0.23 1.85
N THR A 69 7.24 0.49 1.81
CA THR A 69 7.34 1.80 1.15
C THR A 69 8.54 1.89 0.22
N GLY A 70 8.39 2.64 -0.88
CA GLY A 70 9.48 3.01 -1.76
C GLY A 70 10.29 4.22 -1.27
N ARG A 71 9.81 4.92 -0.21
CA ARG A 71 10.47 6.11 0.35
C ARG A 71 10.46 6.08 1.88
N PRO A 72 11.23 5.18 2.52
CA PRO A 72 11.21 5.01 3.98
C PRO A 72 11.59 6.28 4.73
N GLY A 73 12.51 7.08 4.21
CA GLY A 73 12.94 8.33 4.84
C GLY A 73 11.80 9.35 5.06
N VAL A 74 10.79 9.34 4.20
CA VAL A 74 9.62 10.23 4.34
C VAL A 74 8.71 9.76 5.49
N VAL A 75 8.58 8.44 5.67
CA VAL A 75 7.77 7.86 6.75
C VAL A 75 8.46 8.03 8.10
N ILE A 76 9.77 7.77 8.14
CA ILE A 76 10.55 7.86 9.38
C ILE A 76 10.71 9.32 9.82
N GLY A 77 10.92 10.23 8.87
CA GLY A 77 11.13 11.64 9.14
C GLY A 77 12.49 11.93 9.80
N LYS A 78 12.69 13.17 10.20
CA LYS A 78 13.91 13.60 10.90
C LYS A 78 13.96 12.97 12.29
N LYS A 79 15.01 12.16 12.56
CA LYS A 79 15.23 11.48 13.86
C LYS A 79 14.05 10.62 14.35
N GLY A 80 13.19 10.13 13.46
CA GLY A 80 12.06 9.29 13.84
C GLY A 80 10.79 10.03 14.30
N ALA A 81 10.79 11.36 14.31
CA ALA A 81 9.68 12.16 14.84
C ALA A 81 8.34 11.94 14.14
N GLU A 82 8.36 11.63 12.82
CA GLU A 82 7.11 11.38 12.09
C GLU A 82 6.52 9.99 12.40
N VAL A 83 7.36 8.97 12.61
CA VAL A 83 6.91 7.63 13.03
C VAL A 83 6.33 7.68 14.45
N ASP A 84 6.95 8.43 15.35
CA ASP A 84 6.45 8.55 16.72
C ASP A 84 5.09 9.26 16.76
N LYS A 85 4.93 10.36 16.03
CA LYS A 85 3.62 11.02 15.88
C LYS A 85 2.58 10.08 15.28
N LEU A 86 2.95 9.34 14.23
CA LEU A 86 2.06 8.40 13.58
C LEU A 86 1.65 7.27 14.54
N ARG A 87 2.55 6.79 15.40
CA ARG A 87 2.26 5.81 16.43
C ARG A 87 1.22 6.33 17.43
N ASP A 88 1.39 7.56 17.90
CA ASP A 88 0.46 8.20 18.82
C ASP A 88 -0.92 8.40 18.18
N GLU A 89 -0.96 8.89 16.94
CA GLU A 89 -2.19 9.04 16.16
C GLU A 89 -2.94 7.71 16.03
N LEU A 90 -2.24 6.61 15.68
CA LEU A 90 -2.84 5.28 15.55
C LEU A 90 -3.25 4.69 16.90
N SER A 91 -2.51 4.94 17.96
CA SER A 91 -2.85 4.51 19.32
C SER A 91 -4.14 5.18 19.80
N HIS A 92 -4.33 6.45 19.51
CA HIS A 92 -5.59 7.17 19.77
C HIS A 92 -6.77 6.62 18.97
N LEU A 93 -6.55 6.23 17.71
CA LEU A 93 -7.61 5.66 16.87
C LEU A 93 -8.05 4.26 17.31
N THR A 94 -7.13 3.45 17.84
CA THR A 94 -7.40 2.04 18.18
C THR A 94 -7.61 1.81 19.67
N ASN A 95 -7.27 2.78 20.52
CA ASN A 95 -7.17 2.63 21.98
C ASN A 95 -6.31 1.43 22.40
N LYS A 96 -5.27 1.10 21.61
CA LYS A 96 -4.34 -0.01 21.84
C LYS A 96 -2.91 0.46 21.64
N GLU A 97 -1.96 -0.30 22.17
CA GLU A 97 -0.55 -0.09 21.85
C GLU A 97 -0.28 -0.41 20.37
N VAL A 98 0.28 0.55 19.63
CA VAL A 98 0.61 0.37 18.21
C VAL A 98 2.11 0.39 18.01
N GLY A 99 2.63 -0.64 17.36
CA GLY A 99 4.00 -0.68 16.85
C GLY A 99 4.01 -0.43 15.33
N ILE A 100 4.96 0.37 14.84
CA ILE A 100 5.12 0.63 13.41
C ILE A 100 6.47 0.12 12.96
N ASN A 101 6.47 -0.76 11.94
CA ASN A 101 7.65 -1.21 11.24
C ASN A 101 7.65 -0.61 9.83
N VAL A 102 8.80 -0.16 9.36
CA VAL A 102 8.97 0.39 8.02
C VAL A 102 9.93 -0.48 7.24
N GLU A 103 9.47 -1.04 6.14
CA GLU A 103 10.26 -1.88 5.24
C GLU A 103 10.43 -1.20 3.88
N GLU A 104 11.68 -1.15 3.41
CA GLU A 104 12.02 -0.54 2.14
C GLU A 104 11.81 -1.49 0.97
N ILE A 105 11.16 -0.99 -0.08
CA ILE A 105 11.06 -1.67 -1.37
C ILE A 105 12.25 -1.23 -2.23
N LYS A 106 13.23 -2.12 -2.41
CA LYS A 106 14.46 -1.83 -3.16
C LYS A 106 14.24 -1.43 -4.62
N ARG A 107 13.17 -1.94 -5.25
CA ARG A 107 12.84 -1.68 -6.66
C ARG A 107 11.37 -1.28 -6.82
N PRO A 108 11.03 -0.02 -6.51
CA PRO A 108 9.64 0.45 -6.54
C PRO A 108 9.01 0.39 -7.95
N GLU A 109 9.82 0.44 -9.01
CA GLU A 109 9.35 0.38 -10.40
C GLU A 109 8.85 -1.03 -10.80
N LEU A 110 9.18 -2.06 -10.03
CA LEU A 110 8.67 -3.42 -10.24
C LEU A 110 7.40 -3.72 -9.42
N ASP A 111 7.03 -2.84 -8.49
CA ASP A 111 5.80 -2.99 -7.71
C ASP A 111 4.62 -2.39 -8.47
N ALA A 112 3.62 -3.22 -8.75
CA ALA A 112 2.46 -2.83 -9.55
C ALA A 112 1.63 -1.72 -8.89
N GLN A 113 1.53 -1.70 -7.54
CA GLN A 113 0.78 -0.68 -6.81
C GLN A 113 1.47 0.67 -6.93
N LEU A 114 2.78 0.72 -6.75
CA LEU A 114 3.56 1.96 -6.84
C LEU A 114 3.57 2.52 -8.26
N VAL A 115 3.63 1.65 -9.27
CA VAL A 115 3.53 2.07 -10.68
C VAL A 115 2.15 2.66 -10.97
N ALA A 116 1.07 2.04 -10.46
CA ALA A 116 -0.28 2.55 -10.64
C ALA A 116 -0.48 3.91 -9.94
N ASP A 117 -0.02 4.05 -8.71
CA ASP A 117 -0.10 5.31 -7.95
C ASP A 117 0.71 6.43 -8.62
N ASN A 118 1.87 6.11 -9.21
CA ASN A 118 2.66 7.07 -9.98
C ASN A 118 1.94 7.53 -11.24
N ILE A 119 1.30 6.62 -11.99
CA ILE A 119 0.49 6.99 -13.15
C ILE A 119 -0.67 7.88 -12.71
N ALA A 120 -1.40 7.51 -11.65
CA ALA A 120 -2.51 8.30 -11.12
C ALA A 120 -2.07 9.71 -10.71
N ALA A 121 -0.93 9.85 -10.05
CA ALA A 121 -0.36 11.15 -9.68
C ALA A 121 -0.02 12.01 -10.91
N GLN A 122 0.54 11.41 -11.98
CA GLN A 122 0.82 12.12 -13.23
C GLN A 122 -0.46 12.58 -13.93
N LEU A 123 -1.52 11.77 -13.91
CA LEU A 123 -2.83 12.15 -14.45
C LEU A 123 -3.46 13.31 -13.66
N ALA A 124 -3.36 13.28 -12.34
CA ALA A 124 -3.81 14.39 -11.49
C ALA A 124 -3.10 15.70 -11.81
N GLN A 125 -1.84 15.63 -12.25
CA GLN A 125 -1.05 16.77 -12.75
C GLN A 125 -1.36 17.14 -14.21
N ARG A 126 -2.43 16.60 -14.80
CA ARG A 126 -2.85 16.84 -16.19
C ARG A 126 -1.83 16.42 -17.26
N ILE A 127 -0.94 15.49 -16.96
CA ILE A 127 -0.06 14.89 -17.96
C ILE A 127 -0.88 13.97 -18.85
N SER A 128 -0.64 14.01 -20.18
CA SER A 128 -1.31 13.15 -21.14
C SER A 128 -1.18 11.66 -20.75
N PHE A 129 -2.30 10.96 -20.69
CA PHE A 129 -2.38 9.54 -20.32
C PHE A 129 -1.46 8.64 -21.17
N ARG A 130 -1.38 8.91 -22.48
CA ARG A 130 -0.47 8.17 -23.39
C ARG A 130 0.99 8.32 -22.99
N ARG A 131 1.39 9.54 -22.59
CA ARG A 131 2.76 9.82 -22.15
C ARG A 131 3.07 9.19 -20.81
N ALA A 132 2.12 9.25 -19.85
CA ALA A 132 2.24 8.65 -18.53
C ALA A 132 2.40 7.13 -18.62
N MET A 133 1.51 6.45 -19.36
CA MET A 133 1.59 5.00 -19.57
C MET A 133 2.88 4.57 -20.28
N LYS A 134 3.28 5.25 -21.37
CA LYS A 134 4.50 4.91 -22.10
C LYS A 134 5.74 5.04 -21.21
N ARG A 135 5.82 6.10 -20.42
CA ARG A 135 6.92 6.33 -19.46
C ARG A 135 6.97 5.24 -18.39
N ALA A 136 5.83 4.88 -17.82
CA ALA A 136 5.73 3.81 -16.82
C ALA A 136 6.21 2.47 -17.38
N VAL A 137 5.72 2.07 -18.57
CA VAL A 137 6.16 0.84 -19.25
C VAL A 137 7.66 0.84 -19.50
N GLN A 138 8.22 1.93 -20.03
CA GLN A 138 9.65 2.04 -20.30
C GLN A 138 10.50 1.95 -19.02
N SER A 139 10.07 2.60 -17.94
CA SER A 139 10.77 2.54 -16.64
C SER A 139 10.79 1.13 -16.08
N THR A 140 9.64 0.45 -16.03
CA THR A 140 9.52 -0.91 -15.52
C THR A 140 10.33 -1.92 -16.34
N MET A 141 10.29 -1.83 -17.67
CA MET A 141 11.09 -2.70 -18.55
C MET A 141 12.60 -2.47 -18.40
N ARG A 142 13.03 -1.23 -18.21
CA ARG A 142 14.43 -0.89 -17.94
C ARG A 142 14.95 -1.49 -16.64
N MET A 143 14.08 -1.63 -15.63
CA MET A 143 14.42 -2.25 -14.34
C MET A 143 14.42 -3.79 -14.39
N GLY A 144 14.23 -4.38 -15.57
CA GLY A 144 14.33 -5.82 -15.79
C GLY A 144 13.05 -6.61 -15.56
N ALA A 145 11.88 -5.98 -15.68
CA ALA A 145 10.62 -6.72 -15.67
C ALA A 145 10.50 -7.62 -16.90
N ALA A 146 10.00 -8.84 -16.74
CA ALA A 146 9.71 -9.75 -17.84
C ALA A 146 8.57 -9.27 -18.76
N GLY A 147 7.71 -8.40 -18.24
CA GLY A 147 6.61 -7.78 -18.98
C GLY A 147 5.73 -6.94 -18.07
N ILE A 148 5.02 -5.99 -18.66
CA ILE A 148 4.05 -5.15 -17.97
C ILE A 148 2.84 -4.91 -18.86
N LYS A 149 1.65 -4.88 -18.26
CA LYS A 149 0.42 -4.47 -18.90
C LYS A 149 -0.20 -3.34 -18.10
N VAL A 150 -0.35 -2.18 -18.72
CA VAL A 150 -1.04 -1.03 -18.16
C VAL A 150 -2.36 -0.84 -18.89
N LYS A 151 -3.45 -0.65 -18.13
CA LYS A 151 -4.78 -0.38 -18.67
C LYS A 151 -5.38 0.79 -17.91
N GLU A 152 -5.74 1.82 -18.64
CA GLU A 152 -6.50 2.95 -18.13
C GLU A 152 -7.95 2.84 -18.59
N ILE A 153 -8.89 3.03 -17.67
CA ILE A 153 -10.32 2.95 -17.93
C ILE A 153 -10.95 4.24 -17.41
N GLY A 154 -11.49 5.04 -18.31
CA GLY A 154 -12.15 6.30 -17.97
C GLY A 154 -12.42 7.16 -19.19
N ARG A 155 -13.14 8.27 -18.99
CA ARG A 155 -13.22 9.34 -20.00
C ARG A 155 -11.99 10.22 -19.86
N ALA A 156 -11.11 10.20 -20.86
CA ALA A 156 -10.10 11.22 -21.01
C ALA A 156 -10.79 12.48 -21.52
N HIS A 157 -11.01 13.46 -20.65
CA HIS A 157 -11.35 14.80 -21.10
C HIS A 157 -10.05 15.44 -21.63
N VAL A 158 -10.02 15.67 -22.91
CA VAL A 158 -9.05 16.51 -23.58
C VAL A 158 -9.42 17.97 -23.34
#